data_550f88073185718c74d8adb01d0d2e88
#
_entry.id   550f88073185718c74d8adb01d0d2e88
#
_cell.length_a   1.000
_cell.length_b   1.000
_cell.length_c   1.000
_cell.angle_alpha   90.00
_cell.angle_beta   90.00
_cell.angle_gamma   90.00
#
_symmetry.space_group_name_H-M   'P 1'
#
loop_
_entity.id
_entity.type
_entity.pdbx_description
1 polymer ?
#
loop_
_entity_poly.entity_id
_entity_poly.type
_entity_poly.pdbx_seq_one_letter_code
_entity_poly.pdbx_strand_id
1 'polypeptide(L)'
;MSIQAEAMALVEAVESDVRGLMDAHLERREHWYAHEIVPWELGRNFRDEPWSPEQATLSPEVRTALVLNLLTEDNLPYYHAQFQVFFGPDSPLSEWSRLWTAEEGQHAIAIRNYLLTSRNCDPDVLEDDRVATVRKGWVGAMDTAIDLFNYTAAQELATRISHRNAGAKADCGVAREVMNRVAADENHHFIFYRGVVTAMLDQSPDLTLESMAKVMGGFEMPGTGIPQFRRRAVEMAKLGVYNVRIHLENVVSPLLRYWKVDSLTGLTSVGAKAQERLMTLQDDLTTQAEKFEARLAGKKVRLA
;
A
#
# COMPACT_ATOMS: atom_id res chain seq x y z
N MET A 1 7.71 -27.93 -16.07
CA MET A 1 7.68 -26.49 -16.47
C MET A 1 8.51 -25.71 -15.48
N SER A 2 9.04 -24.52 -15.83
CA SER A 2 9.60 -23.64 -14.82
C SER A 2 8.46 -23.00 -14.02
N ILE A 3 8.73 -22.60 -12.78
CA ILE A 3 7.71 -21.94 -11.92
C ILE A 3 7.16 -20.66 -12.57
N GLN A 4 7.98 -19.94 -13.33
CA GLN A 4 7.53 -18.78 -14.10
C GLN A 4 6.55 -19.15 -15.22
N ALA A 5 6.79 -20.25 -15.93
CA ALA A 5 5.88 -20.71 -16.97
C ALA A 5 4.55 -21.20 -16.39
N GLU A 6 4.57 -21.84 -15.22
CA GLU A 6 3.35 -22.24 -14.49
C GLU A 6 2.57 -21.03 -14.00
N ALA A 7 3.28 -20.03 -13.46
CA ALA A 7 2.68 -18.77 -13.02
C ALA A 7 2.01 -18.01 -14.18
N MET A 8 2.66 -17.94 -15.35
CA MET A 8 2.08 -17.28 -16.52
C MET A 8 0.87 -18.04 -17.07
N ALA A 9 0.93 -19.38 -17.11
CA ALA A 9 -0.21 -20.21 -17.49
C ALA A 9 -1.43 -20.00 -16.56
N LEU A 10 -1.20 -19.83 -15.26
CA LEU A 10 -2.26 -19.51 -14.31
C LEU A 10 -2.84 -18.11 -14.58
N VAL A 11 -2.01 -17.12 -14.87
CA VAL A 11 -2.47 -15.76 -15.23
C VAL A 11 -3.34 -15.80 -16.49
N GLU A 12 -2.94 -16.55 -17.51
CA GLU A 12 -3.73 -16.74 -18.73
C GLU A 12 -5.06 -17.44 -18.45
N ALA A 13 -5.08 -18.41 -17.55
CA ALA A 13 -6.29 -19.15 -17.17
C ALA A 13 -7.35 -18.27 -16.49
N VAL A 14 -6.94 -17.18 -15.79
CA VAL A 14 -7.86 -16.26 -15.10
C VAL A 14 -8.12 -14.96 -15.88
N GLU A 15 -7.71 -14.88 -17.16
CA GLU A 15 -7.86 -13.65 -17.95
C GLU A 15 -9.30 -13.17 -18.06
N SER A 16 -10.27 -14.08 -18.17
CA SER A 16 -11.69 -13.71 -18.22
C SER A 16 -12.18 -13.11 -16.91
N ASP A 17 -11.68 -13.61 -15.76
CA ASP A 17 -12.00 -13.08 -14.45
C ASP A 17 -11.40 -11.68 -14.29
N VAL A 18 -10.16 -11.48 -14.76
CA VAL A 18 -9.50 -10.16 -14.77
C VAL A 18 -10.35 -9.14 -15.53
N ARG A 19 -10.86 -9.48 -16.73
CA ARG A 19 -11.75 -8.58 -17.49
C ARG A 19 -13.02 -8.24 -16.73
N GLY A 20 -13.70 -9.22 -16.14
CA GLY A 20 -14.88 -8.99 -15.33
C GLY A 20 -14.62 -8.12 -14.09
N LEU A 21 -13.44 -8.27 -13.47
CA LEU A 21 -13.02 -7.43 -12.35
C LEU A 21 -12.71 -6.00 -12.78
N MET A 22 -12.12 -5.80 -13.96
CA MET A 22 -11.89 -4.47 -14.54
C MET A 22 -13.21 -3.77 -14.83
N ASP A 23 -14.16 -4.45 -15.46
CA ASP A 23 -15.49 -3.89 -15.75
C ASP A 23 -16.20 -3.47 -14.45
N ALA A 24 -16.18 -4.34 -13.44
CA ALA A 24 -16.74 -4.05 -12.13
C ALA A 24 -16.03 -2.89 -11.40
N HIS A 25 -14.71 -2.72 -11.59
CA HIS A 25 -13.99 -1.57 -11.09
C HIS A 25 -14.43 -0.27 -11.79
N LEU A 26 -14.51 -0.28 -13.12
CA LEU A 26 -14.94 0.87 -13.92
C LEU A 26 -16.36 1.32 -13.59
N GLU A 27 -17.27 0.39 -13.27
CA GLU A 27 -18.64 0.69 -12.85
C GLU A 27 -18.72 1.31 -11.45
N ARG A 28 -17.81 0.97 -10.55
CA ARG A 28 -17.87 1.36 -9.13
C ARG A 28 -17.05 2.57 -8.79
N ARG A 29 -15.98 2.84 -9.56
CA ARG A 29 -15.06 3.94 -9.25
C ARG A 29 -15.77 5.27 -9.44
N GLU A 30 -15.45 6.22 -8.57
CA GLU A 30 -15.81 7.62 -8.75
C GLU A 30 -14.62 8.38 -9.32
N HIS A 31 -14.81 9.06 -10.44
CA HIS A 31 -13.79 9.98 -10.94
C HIS A 31 -13.68 11.20 -10.04
N TRP A 32 -12.46 11.56 -9.73
CA TRP A 32 -12.13 12.78 -9.00
C TRP A 32 -10.78 13.31 -9.44
N TYR A 33 -10.53 14.56 -9.16
CA TYR A 33 -9.27 15.21 -9.48
C TYR A 33 -8.75 15.96 -8.27
N ALA A 34 -7.41 16.00 -8.12
CA ALA A 34 -6.74 16.66 -7.00
C ALA A 34 -7.14 18.14 -6.87
N HIS A 35 -7.48 18.82 -8.00
CA HIS A 35 -7.88 20.22 -7.96
C HIS A 35 -9.24 20.46 -7.30
N GLU A 36 -10.07 19.43 -7.12
CA GLU A 36 -11.41 19.53 -6.51
C GLU A 36 -11.35 19.48 -4.98
N ILE A 37 -10.32 18.80 -4.41
CA ILE A 37 -10.23 18.56 -2.97
C ILE A 37 -9.06 19.28 -2.29
N VAL A 38 -8.08 19.79 -3.05
CA VAL A 38 -6.96 20.57 -2.51
C VAL A 38 -7.43 22.00 -2.20
N PRO A 39 -7.16 22.55 -1.01
CA PRO A 39 -7.60 23.89 -0.60
C PRO A 39 -6.72 24.98 -1.25
N TRP A 40 -6.87 25.20 -2.54
CA TRP A 40 -6.06 26.12 -3.32
C TRP A 40 -6.09 27.56 -2.82
N GLU A 41 -7.19 27.96 -2.21
CA GLU A 41 -7.38 29.28 -1.58
C GLU A 41 -6.44 29.55 -0.41
N LEU A 42 -5.86 28.50 0.20
CA LEU A 42 -4.85 28.62 1.26
C LEU A 42 -3.45 28.84 0.68
N GLY A 43 -3.27 28.60 -0.62
CA GLY A 43 -1.99 28.66 -1.29
C GLY A 43 -1.40 30.09 -1.28
N ARG A 44 -0.11 30.22 -0.95
CA ARG A 44 0.65 31.46 -0.98
C ARG A 44 1.97 31.23 -1.70
N ASN A 45 2.44 32.27 -2.40
CA ASN A 45 3.70 32.18 -3.13
C ASN A 45 4.89 32.09 -2.16
N PHE A 46 5.66 31.04 -2.21
CA PHE A 46 6.84 30.85 -1.36
C PHE A 46 7.98 31.87 -1.64
N ARG A 47 7.98 32.56 -2.78
CA ARG A 47 8.94 33.63 -3.06
C ARG A 47 8.61 34.91 -2.30
N ASP A 48 7.31 35.19 -2.13
CA ASP A 48 6.83 36.41 -1.46
C ASP A 48 6.74 36.19 0.05
N GLU A 49 6.41 34.96 0.44
CA GLU A 49 6.33 34.53 1.83
C GLU A 49 7.08 33.18 2.00
N PRO A 50 8.38 33.21 2.32
CA PRO A 50 9.15 32.00 2.58
C PRO A 50 8.50 31.13 3.67
N TRP A 51 8.68 29.83 3.56
CA TRP A 51 8.15 28.91 4.57
C TRP A 51 8.90 29.05 5.91
N SER A 52 8.14 28.92 7.00
CA SER A 52 8.70 28.78 8.35
C SER A 52 7.92 27.72 9.14
N PRO A 53 8.56 27.06 10.13
CA PRO A 53 7.92 25.97 10.91
C PRO A 53 6.63 26.39 11.63
N GLU A 54 6.49 27.67 11.99
CA GLU A 54 5.33 28.23 12.70
C GLU A 54 4.07 28.26 11.83
N GLN A 55 4.21 28.15 10.53
CA GLN A 55 3.08 28.12 9.59
C GLN A 55 2.38 26.76 9.55
N ALA A 56 3.08 25.70 9.98
CA ALA A 56 2.52 24.36 10.00
C ALA A 56 1.45 24.23 11.11
N THR A 57 0.27 23.81 10.73
CA THR A 57 -0.88 23.63 11.63
C THR A 57 -1.06 22.22 12.14
N LEU A 58 -0.52 21.22 11.43
CA LEU A 58 -0.54 19.82 11.84
C LEU A 58 0.63 19.50 12.78
N SER A 59 0.43 18.55 13.69
CA SER A 59 1.52 18.06 14.54
C SER A 59 2.67 17.47 13.72
N PRO A 60 3.93 17.52 14.22
CA PRO A 60 5.09 16.97 13.51
C PRO A 60 4.91 15.49 13.12
N GLU A 61 4.28 14.69 13.98
CA GLU A 61 4.05 13.26 13.76
C GLU A 61 3.04 13.02 12.63
N VAL A 62 1.98 13.82 12.56
CA VAL A 62 1.00 13.75 11.46
C VAL A 62 1.63 14.18 10.16
N ARG A 63 2.43 15.26 10.16
CA ARG A 63 3.18 15.69 8.97
C ARG A 63 4.13 14.59 8.47
N THR A 64 4.85 13.94 9.40
CA THR A 64 5.71 12.80 9.05
C THR A 64 4.92 11.68 8.39
N ALA A 65 3.72 11.35 8.90
CA ALA A 65 2.88 10.30 8.32
C ALA A 65 2.37 10.66 6.92
N LEU A 66 1.91 11.90 6.71
CA LEU A 66 1.47 12.36 5.38
C LEU A 66 2.62 12.41 4.37
N VAL A 67 3.79 12.90 4.77
CA VAL A 67 4.99 12.89 3.91
C VAL A 67 5.41 11.46 3.58
N LEU A 68 5.40 10.55 4.55
CA LEU A 68 5.77 9.15 4.29
C LEU A 68 4.80 8.48 3.31
N ASN A 69 3.49 8.71 3.46
CA ASN A 69 2.49 8.23 2.51
C ASN A 69 2.74 8.81 1.11
N LEU A 70 2.96 10.13 0.99
CA LEU A 70 3.29 10.75 -0.30
C LEU A 70 4.53 10.10 -0.96
N LEU A 71 5.60 9.89 -0.19
CA LEU A 71 6.83 9.32 -0.74
C LEU A 71 6.67 7.85 -1.14
N THR A 72 5.70 7.14 -0.57
CA THR A 72 5.31 5.82 -1.02
C THR A 72 4.62 5.89 -2.39
N GLU A 73 3.72 6.84 -2.58
CA GLU A 73 3.03 7.09 -3.87
C GLU A 73 4.01 7.52 -4.97
N ASP A 74 5.05 8.28 -4.64
CA ASP A 74 6.08 8.71 -5.62
C ASP A 74 6.90 7.54 -6.19
N ASN A 75 6.83 6.33 -5.62
CA ASN A 75 7.43 5.12 -6.20
C ASN A 75 6.59 4.51 -7.34
N LEU A 76 5.46 5.08 -7.71
CA LEU A 76 4.57 4.61 -8.77
C LEU A 76 5.28 4.20 -10.08
N PRO A 77 6.31 4.90 -10.60
CA PRO A 77 7.03 4.47 -11.80
C PRO A 77 7.64 3.08 -11.67
N TYR A 78 8.08 2.70 -10.47
CA TYR A 78 8.67 1.39 -10.20
C TYR A 78 7.60 0.32 -10.04
N TYR A 79 6.46 0.65 -9.45
CA TYR A 79 5.32 -0.26 -9.37
C TYR A 79 4.79 -0.60 -10.77
N HIS A 80 4.57 0.43 -11.61
CA HIS A 80 4.18 0.23 -13.00
C HIS A 80 5.19 -0.63 -13.77
N ALA A 81 6.48 -0.35 -13.61
CA ALA A 81 7.53 -1.10 -14.29
C ALA A 81 7.52 -2.60 -13.92
N GLN A 82 7.17 -2.97 -12.69
CA GLN A 82 7.07 -4.38 -12.29
C GLN A 82 5.94 -5.13 -13.02
N PHE A 83 4.80 -4.47 -13.27
CA PHE A 83 3.75 -5.05 -14.11
C PHE A 83 4.25 -5.29 -15.53
N GLN A 84 5.01 -4.35 -16.09
CA GLN A 84 5.52 -4.46 -17.47
C GLN A 84 6.55 -5.59 -17.64
N VAL A 85 7.17 -6.06 -16.57
CA VAL A 85 8.09 -7.22 -16.63
C VAL A 85 7.34 -8.52 -16.93
N PHE A 86 6.11 -8.65 -16.44
CA PHE A 86 5.33 -9.89 -16.54
C PHE A 86 4.35 -9.90 -17.72
N PHE A 87 3.86 -8.74 -18.14
CA PHE A 87 2.72 -8.68 -19.08
C PHE A 87 3.09 -7.96 -20.37
N GLY A 88 2.74 -8.57 -21.48
CA GLY A 88 2.87 -7.96 -22.81
C GLY A 88 1.90 -6.77 -22.98
N PRO A 89 2.17 -5.86 -23.94
CA PRO A 89 1.43 -4.59 -24.07
C PRO A 89 -0.07 -4.76 -24.37
N ASP A 90 -0.46 -5.88 -24.94
CA ASP A 90 -1.82 -6.16 -25.39
C ASP A 90 -2.63 -7.01 -24.38
N SER A 91 -2.03 -7.36 -23.23
CA SER A 91 -2.74 -8.15 -22.23
C SER A 91 -3.74 -7.28 -21.43
N PRO A 92 -4.86 -7.86 -20.95
CA PRO A 92 -5.79 -7.16 -20.06
C PRO A 92 -5.12 -6.61 -18.80
N LEU A 93 -4.09 -7.29 -18.32
CA LEU A 93 -3.33 -6.85 -17.14
C LEU A 93 -2.43 -5.64 -17.43
N SER A 94 -1.95 -5.48 -18.66
CA SER A 94 -1.28 -4.25 -19.08
C SER A 94 -2.28 -3.10 -19.26
N GLU A 95 -3.50 -3.38 -19.71
CA GLU A 95 -4.58 -2.39 -19.74
C GLU A 95 -4.93 -1.94 -18.32
N TRP A 96 -5.13 -2.88 -17.41
CA TRP A 96 -5.32 -2.60 -15.99
C TRP A 96 -4.18 -1.77 -15.40
N SER A 97 -2.93 -2.18 -15.62
CA SER A 97 -1.77 -1.47 -15.12
C SER A 97 -1.73 0.00 -15.55
N ARG A 98 -2.12 0.31 -16.78
CA ARG A 98 -2.21 1.70 -17.26
C ARG A 98 -3.34 2.48 -16.59
N LEU A 99 -4.51 1.85 -16.42
CA LEU A 99 -5.66 2.43 -15.72
C LEU A 99 -5.32 2.73 -14.26
N TRP A 100 -4.85 1.72 -13.54
CA TRP A 100 -4.41 1.82 -12.16
C TRP A 100 -3.34 2.90 -11.98
N THR A 101 -2.31 2.94 -12.83
CA THR A 101 -1.26 3.98 -12.78
C THR A 101 -1.82 5.38 -12.97
N ALA A 102 -2.84 5.57 -13.79
CA ALA A 102 -3.48 6.87 -13.99
C ALA A 102 -4.27 7.31 -12.73
N GLU A 103 -4.88 6.38 -12.01
CA GLU A 103 -5.59 6.64 -10.76
C GLU A 103 -4.60 6.91 -9.62
N GLU A 104 -3.60 6.07 -9.43
CA GLU A 104 -2.51 6.23 -8.45
C GLU A 104 -1.80 7.58 -8.57
N GLY A 105 -1.60 8.07 -9.80
CA GLY A 105 -1.01 9.38 -10.04
C GLY A 105 -1.75 10.53 -9.35
N GLN A 106 -3.06 10.42 -9.10
CA GLN A 106 -3.82 11.43 -8.38
C GLN A 106 -3.49 11.47 -6.89
N HIS A 107 -3.09 10.34 -6.30
CA HIS A 107 -2.78 10.23 -4.88
C HIS A 107 -1.59 11.11 -4.51
N ALA A 108 -0.45 10.94 -5.18
CA ALA A 108 0.74 11.76 -4.97
C ALA A 108 0.44 13.25 -5.23
N ILE A 109 -0.28 13.58 -6.31
CA ILE A 109 -0.66 14.96 -6.65
C ILE A 109 -1.50 15.58 -5.53
N ALA A 110 -2.52 14.89 -5.03
CA ALA A 110 -3.41 15.42 -4.01
C ALA A 110 -2.69 15.62 -2.66
N ILE A 111 -1.96 14.64 -2.18
CA ILE A 111 -1.24 14.73 -0.90
C ILE A 111 -0.15 15.81 -0.95
N ARG A 112 0.65 15.84 -2.03
CA ARG A 112 1.69 16.87 -2.24
C ARG A 112 1.09 18.26 -2.24
N ASN A 113 0.06 18.48 -3.05
CA ASN A 113 -0.53 19.79 -3.19
C ASN A 113 -1.21 20.24 -1.89
N TYR A 114 -1.85 19.35 -1.16
CA TYR A 114 -2.37 19.64 0.18
C TYR A 114 -1.25 20.11 1.11
N LEU A 115 -0.14 19.38 1.21
CA LEU A 115 0.99 19.73 2.09
C LEU A 115 1.58 21.10 1.75
N LEU A 116 1.70 21.43 0.46
CA LEU A 116 2.26 22.70 -0.01
C LEU A 116 1.27 23.86 0.21
N THR A 117 0.01 23.73 -0.21
CA THR A 117 -0.99 24.79 -0.08
C THR A 117 -1.31 25.12 1.36
N SER A 118 -1.39 24.11 2.22
CA SER A 118 -1.62 24.26 3.66
C SER A 118 -0.35 24.62 4.46
N ARG A 119 0.82 24.69 3.80
CA ARG A 119 2.13 25.00 4.40
C ARG A 119 2.53 24.06 5.55
N ASN A 120 2.06 22.81 5.50
CA ASN A 120 2.36 21.81 6.52
C ASN A 120 3.71 21.08 6.29
N CYS A 121 4.52 21.54 5.37
CA CYS A 121 5.88 21.04 5.12
C CYS A 121 6.78 22.15 4.61
N ASP A 122 8.09 21.98 4.82
CA ASP A 122 9.11 22.74 4.12
C ASP A 122 9.12 22.28 2.65
N PRO A 123 8.87 23.19 1.68
CA PRO A 123 8.77 22.81 0.27
C PRO A 123 10.08 22.27 -0.29
N ASP A 124 11.23 22.83 0.10
CA ASP A 124 12.53 22.42 -0.41
C ASP A 124 12.89 21.03 0.11
N VAL A 125 12.69 20.78 1.40
CA VAL A 125 12.92 19.47 2.02
C VAL A 125 11.97 18.42 1.43
N LEU A 126 10.70 18.76 1.18
CA LEU A 126 9.74 17.84 0.58
C LEU A 126 10.19 17.45 -0.84
N GLU A 127 10.55 18.41 -1.68
CA GLU A 127 10.95 18.12 -3.07
C GLU A 127 12.28 17.37 -3.13
N ASP A 128 13.24 17.69 -2.27
CA ASP A 128 14.50 16.94 -2.14
C ASP A 128 14.23 15.46 -1.77
N ASP A 129 13.36 15.22 -0.80
CA ASP A 129 12.97 13.87 -0.39
C ASP A 129 12.26 13.10 -1.54
N ARG A 130 11.38 13.76 -2.28
CA ARG A 130 10.68 13.18 -3.44
C ARG A 130 11.65 12.82 -4.56
N VAL A 131 12.55 13.74 -4.93
CA VAL A 131 13.59 13.49 -5.94
C VAL A 131 14.51 12.35 -5.49
N ALA A 132 14.93 12.33 -4.23
CA ALA A 132 15.77 11.27 -3.69
C ALA A 132 15.06 9.91 -3.73
N THR A 133 13.77 9.85 -3.39
CA THR A 133 12.94 8.64 -3.43
C THR A 133 12.87 8.07 -4.84
N VAL A 134 12.47 8.89 -5.82
CA VAL A 134 12.34 8.45 -7.21
C VAL A 134 13.69 8.08 -7.82
N ARG A 135 14.78 8.81 -7.50
CA ARG A 135 16.13 8.46 -8.00
C ARG A 135 16.64 7.15 -7.41
N LYS A 136 16.31 6.83 -6.18
CA LYS A 136 16.69 5.57 -5.53
C LYS A 136 15.84 4.41 -6.02
N GLY A 137 14.56 4.63 -6.17
CA GLY A 137 13.58 3.65 -6.58
C GLY A 137 13.31 2.57 -5.54
N TRP A 138 12.40 1.70 -5.91
CA TRP A 138 12.08 0.50 -5.14
C TRP A 138 11.80 -0.67 -6.10
N VAL A 139 12.28 -1.86 -5.73
CA VAL A 139 11.99 -3.11 -6.42
C VAL A 139 11.61 -4.14 -5.39
N GLY A 140 10.41 -4.68 -5.48
CA GLY A 140 9.94 -5.76 -4.62
C GLY A 140 10.57 -7.12 -5.00
N ALA A 141 10.63 -8.01 -4.03
CA ALA A 141 11.10 -9.39 -4.23
C ALA A 141 9.98 -10.28 -4.81
N MET A 142 9.52 -9.95 -6.02
CA MET A 142 8.48 -10.68 -6.74
C MET A 142 9.11 -11.40 -7.93
N ASP A 143 9.24 -12.73 -7.81
CA ASP A 143 9.87 -13.56 -8.84
C ASP A 143 8.86 -13.99 -9.90
N THR A 144 7.57 -14.01 -9.57
CA THR A 144 6.49 -14.45 -10.45
C THR A 144 5.34 -13.44 -10.49
N ALA A 145 4.50 -13.54 -11.51
CA ALA A 145 3.27 -12.75 -11.60
C ALA A 145 2.30 -13.06 -10.44
N ILE A 146 2.29 -14.28 -9.91
CA ILE A 146 1.46 -14.63 -8.74
C ILE A 146 1.96 -13.90 -7.49
N ASP A 147 3.28 -13.78 -7.32
CA ASP A 147 3.88 -13.00 -6.24
C ASP A 147 3.45 -11.53 -6.32
N LEU A 148 3.44 -10.96 -7.53
CA LEU A 148 2.98 -9.60 -7.77
C LEU A 148 1.55 -9.40 -7.30
N PHE A 149 0.61 -10.29 -7.65
CA PHE A 149 -0.79 -10.14 -7.25
C PHE A 149 -1.02 -10.38 -5.76
N ASN A 150 -0.33 -11.34 -5.15
CA ASN A 150 -0.38 -11.53 -3.70
C ASN A 150 0.18 -10.30 -2.96
N TYR A 151 1.26 -9.71 -3.47
CA TYR A 151 1.86 -8.52 -2.91
C TYR A 151 0.93 -7.31 -3.03
N THR A 152 0.43 -7.02 -4.24
CA THR A 152 -0.44 -5.86 -4.46
C THR A 152 -1.75 -5.97 -3.69
N ALA A 153 -2.35 -7.15 -3.59
CA ALA A 153 -3.56 -7.33 -2.77
C ALA A 153 -3.33 -6.96 -1.29
N ALA A 154 -2.18 -7.32 -0.72
CA ALA A 154 -1.83 -6.95 0.65
C ALA A 154 -1.41 -5.48 0.77
N GLN A 155 -0.69 -4.96 -0.21
CA GLN A 155 -0.17 -3.59 -0.22
C GLN A 155 -1.31 -2.57 -0.35
N GLU A 156 -2.26 -2.75 -1.29
CA GLU A 156 -3.40 -1.86 -1.45
C GLU A 156 -4.29 -1.79 -0.19
N LEU A 157 -4.47 -2.93 0.47
CA LEU A 157 -5.18 -2.92 1.74
C LEU A 157 -4.38 -2.19 2.83
N ALA A 158 -3.06 -2.35 2.85
CA ALA A 158 -2.17 -1.69 3.81
C ALA A 158 -2.14 -0.16 3.59
N THR A 159 -2.04 0.31 2.35
CA THR A 159 -2.07 1.74 2.00
C THR A 159 -3.41 2.36 2.30
N ARG A 160 -4.52 1.70 1.94
CA ARG A 160 -5.87 2.11 2.38
C ARG A 160 -5.94 2.37 3.88
N ILE A 161 -5.44 1.45 4.69
CA ILE A 161 -5.47 1.58 6.17
C ILE A 161 -4.56 2.71 6.62
N SER A 162 -3.37 2.84 6.03
CA SER A 162 -2.41 3.89 6.34
C SER A 162 -2.98 5.29 6.05
N HIS A 163 -3.52 5.50 4.86
CA HIS A 163 -4.11 6.78 4.44
C HIS A 163 -5.28 7.17 5.33
N ARG A 164 -6.24 6.26 5.54
CA ARG A 164 -7.40 6.51 6.41
C ARG A 164 -6.98 6.86 7.84
N ASN A 165 -6.03 6.11 8.40
CA ASN A 165 -5.56 6.35 9.76
C ASN A 165 -4.77 7.65 9.87
N ALA A 166 -3.94 8.01 8.87
CA ALA A 166 -3.25 9.30 8.83
C ALA A 166 -4.24 10.46 8.80
N GLY A 167 -5.27 10.40 7.96
CA GLY A 167 -6.35 11.37 7.93
C GLY A 167 -7.12 11.47 9.24
N ALA A 168 -7.39 10.35 9.91
CA ALA A 168 -8.07 10.32 11.20
C ALA A 168 -7.23 10.92 12.34
N LYS A 169 -5.88 10.91 12.24
CA LYS A 169 -4.96 11.52 13.20
C LYS A 169 -4.75 13.02 12.95
N ALA A 170 -5.10 13.50 11.75
CA ALA A 170 -5.02 14.91 11.44
C ALA A 170 -6.19 15.65 12.14
N ASP A 171 -5.88 16.63 12.99
CA ASP A 171 -6.88 17.54 13.53
C ASP A 171 -7.19 18.64 12.50
N CYS A 172 -7.59 18.22 11.30
CA CYS A 172 -7.88 19.06 10.15
C CYS A 172 -8.86 18.35 9.23
N GLY A 173 -10.02 18.97 8.97
CA GLY A 173 -11.08 18.42 8.11
C GLY A 173 -10.60 18.17 6.68
N VAL A 174 -9.86 19.12 6.10
CA VAL A 174 -9.34 19.00 4.73
C VAL A 174 -8.31 17.89 4.61
N ALA A 175 -7.36 17.78 5.57
CA ALA A 175 -6.40 16.67 5.58
C ALA A 175 -7.11 15.32 5.61
N ARG A 176 -8.14 15.22 6.44
CA ARG A 176 -8.95 13.99 6.55
C ARG A 176 -9.69 13.68 5.25
N GLU A 177 -10.24 14.68 4.57
CA GLU A 177 -10.94 14.52 3.32
C GLU A 177 -9.99 14.02 2.21
N VAL A 178 -8.84 14.68 2.02
CA VAL A 178 -7.81 14.25 1.07
C VAL A 178 -7.39 12.80 1.31
N MET A 179 -7.04 12.46 2.54
CA MET A 179 -6.57 11.11 2.87
C MET A 179 -7.67 10.05 2.78
N ASN A 180 -8.92 10.41 3.07
CA ASN A 180 -10.06 9.48 2.89
C ASN A 180 -10.38 9.26 1.41
N ARG A 181 -10.19 10.27 0.56
CA ARG A 181 -10.41 10.12 -0.88
C ARG A 181 -9.38 9.16 -1.48
N VAL A 182 -8.11 9.35 -1.16
CA VAL A 182 -7.04 8.41 -1.54
C VAL A 182 -7.36 6.99 -1.02
N ALA A 183 -7.70 6.86 0.27
CA ALA A 183 -8.05 5.56 0.85
C ALA A 183 -9.28 4.89 0.20
N ALA A 184 -10.18 5.64 -0.40
CA ALA A 184 -11.32 5.10 -1.14
C ALA A 184 -10.87 4.44 -2.45
N ASP A 185 -9.95 5.08 -3.18
CA ASP A 185 -9.38 4.50 -4.41
C ASP A 185 -8.57 3.24 -4.09
N GLU A 186 -7.71 3.27 -3.06
CA GLU A 186 -6.97 2.10 -2.57
C GLU A 186 -7.91 0.92 -2.26
N ASN A 187 -9.12 1.21 -1.77
CA ASN A 187 -10.12 0.15 -1.56
C ASN A 187 -10.63 -0.44 -2.88
N HIS A 188 -10.78 0.37 -3.93
CA HIS A 188 -11.22 -0.14 -5.24
C HIS A 188 -10.12 -0.98 -5.90
N HIS A 189 -8.86 -0.55 -5.82
CA HIS A 189 -7.70 -1.30 -6.27
C HIS A 189 -7.54 -2.62 -5.50
N PHE A 190 -7.67 -2.56 -4.18
CA PHE A 190 -7.66 -3.74 -3.32
C PHE A 190 -8.71 -4.78 -3.72
N ILE A 191 -9.95 -4.35 -3.99
CA ILE A 191 -11.03 -5.26 -4.40
C ILE A 191 -10.68 -5.97 -5.70
N PHE A 192 -10.09 -5.27 -6.67
CA PHE A 192 -9.60 -5.86 -7.91
C PHE A 192 -8.52 -6.92 -7.65
N TYR A 193 -7.44 -6.56 -6.98
CA TYR A 193 -6.31 -7.49 -6.75
C TYR A 193 -6.72 -8.68 -5.89
N ARG A 194 -7.54 -8.47 -4.86
CA ARG A 194 -8.12 -9.55 -4.08
C ARG A 194 -8.94 -10.51 -4.93
N GLY A 195 -9.71 -9.99 -5.88
CA GLY A 195 -10.50 -10.78 -6.83
C GLY A 195 -9.62 -11.63 -7.75
N VAL A 196 -8.53 -11.06 -8.27
CA VAL A 196 -7.56 -11.81 -9.09
C VAL A 196 -6.93 -12.95 -8.30
N VAL A 197 -6.49 -12.71 -7.06
CA VAL A 197 -5.95 -13.78 -6.20
C VAL A 197 -7.02 -14.84 -5.90
N THR A 198 -8.30 -14.46 -5.75
CA THR A 198 -9.39 -15.42 -5.59
C THR A 198 -9.51 -16.35 -6.79
N ALA A 199 -9.54 -15.80 -8.00
CA ALA A 199 -9.59 -16.59 -9.24
C ALA A 199 -8.37 -17.53 -9.37
N MET A 200 -7.18 -17.04 -9.00
CA MET A 200 -5.97 -17.88 -8.97
C MET A 200 -6.04 -19.01 -7.95
N LEU A 201 -6.61 -18.77 -6.76
CA LEU A 201 -6.81 -19.81 -5.74
C LEU A 201 -7.80 -20.87 -6.21
N ASP A 202 -8.87 -20.48 -6.92
CA ASP A 202 -9.86 -21.42 -7.45
C ASP A 202 -9.27 -22.30 -8.55
N GLN A 203 -8.34 -21.79 -9.36
CA GLN A 203 -7.69 -22.53 -10.45
C GLN A 203 -6.49 -23.37 -10.00
N SER A 204 -5.65 -22.85 -9.10
CA SER A 204 -4.42 -23.49 -8.65
C SER A 204 -4.11 -23.14 -7.20
N PRO A 205 -4.78 -23.76 -6.22
CA PRO A 205 -4.64 -23.43 -4.82
C PRO A 205 -3.21 -23.62 -4.28
N ASP A 206 -2.55 -24.72 -4.66
CA ASP A 206 -1.20 -25.02 -4.17
C ASP A 206 -0.18 -23.93 -4.57
N LEU A 207 -0.16 -23.58 -5.86
CA LEU A 207 0.77 -22.59 -6.40
C LEU A 207 0.49 -21.19 -5.84
N THR A 208 -0.79 -20.83 -5.70
CA THR A 208 -1.21 -19.54 -5.16
C THR A 208 -0.88 -19.43 -3.68
N LEU A 209 -1.12 -20.48 -2.89
CA LEU A 209 -0.77 -20.52 -1.46
C LEU A 209 0.74 -20.46 -1.23
N GLU A 210 1.54 -21.14 -2.06
CA GLU A 210 3.00 -21.11 -1.95
C GLU A 210 3.53 -19.69 -2.15
N SER A 211 3.07 -19.01 -3.20
CA SER A 211 3.36 -17.59 -3.45
C SER A 211 2.87 -16.70 -2.32
N MET A 212 1.63 -16.89 -1.87
CA MET A 212 1.04 -16.11 -0.76
C MET A 212 1.86 -16.23 0.52
N ALA A 213 2.27 -17.44 0.90
CA ALA A 213 3.10 -17.69 2.08
C ALA A 213 4.49 -17.04 1.97
N LYS A 214 5.09 -17.07 0.78
CA LYS A 214 6.35 -16.38 0.49
C LYS A 214 6.20 -14.86 0.63
N VAL A 215 5.21 -14.29 -0.03
CA VAL A 215 5.00 -12.84 -0.11
C VAL A 215 4.57 -12.26 1.25
N MET A 216 3.58 -12.85 1.91
CA MET A 216 3.11 -12.35 3.21
C MET A 216 4.14 -12.55 4.32
N GLY A 217 4.90 -13.65 4.29
CA GLY A 217 5.99 -13.89 5.25
C GLY A 217 7.17 -12.92 5.10
N GLY A 218 7.40 -12.39 3.90
CA GLY A 218 8.43 -11.39 3.59
C GLY A 218 7.89 -9.99 3.30
N PHE A 219 6.64 -9.70 3.68
CA PHE A 219 6.01 -8.44 3.33
C PHE A 219 6.73 -7.22 3.92
N GLU A 220 7.12 -6.32 3.06
CA GLU A 220 7.65 -5.00 3.41
C GLU A 220 6.93 -3.92 2.60
N MET A 221 6.60 -2.81 3.27
CA MET A 221 6.10 -1.63 2.56
C MET A 221 7.20 -1.03 1.68
N PRO A 222 6.88 -0.43 0.52
CA PRO A 222 7.86 0.10 -0.42
C PRO A 222 8.54 1.35 0.14
N GLY A 223 9.52 1.16 1.00
CA GLY A 223 10.16 2.24 1.75
C GLY A 223 11.68 2.31 1.68
N THR A 224 12.37 1.29 1.18
CA THR A 224 13.85 1.22 1.24
C THR A 224 14.56 2.36 0.50
N GLY A 225 13.91 2.98 -0.50
CA GLY A 225 14.40 4.15 -1.24
C GLY A 225 14.11 5.49 -0.56
N ILE A 226 13.19 5.51 0.39
CA ILE A 226 12.71 6.75 1.04
C ILE A 226 13.74 7.25 2.06
N PRO A 227 14.12 8.55 2.04
CA PRO A 227 15.02 9.12 3.03
C PRO A 227 14.48 8.94 4.46
N GLN A 228 15.35 8.48 5.36
CA GLN A 228 15.03 8.25 6.78
C GLN A 228 13.81 7.31 7.01
N PHE A 229 13.50 6.41 6.08
CA PHE A 229 12.31 5.55 6.13
C PHE A 229 12.09 4.89 7.51
N ARG A 230 13.12 4.23 8.07
CA ARG A 230 13.00 3.53 9.37
C ARG A 230 12.59 4.46 10.51
N ARG A 231 13.12 5.67 10.53
CA ARG A 231 12.76 6.66 11.56
C ARG A 231 11.30 7.09 11.40
N ARG A 232 10.91 7.48 10.18
CA ARG A 232 9.54 7.92 9.84
C ARG A 232 8.52 6.81 10.10
N ALA A 233 8.83 5.57 9.71
CA ALA A 233 7.97 4.40 9.98
C ALA A 233 7.77 4.15 11.48
N VAL A 234 8.81 4.31 12.31
CA VAL A 234 8.69 4.21 13.77
C VAL A 234 7.83 5.33 14.36
N GLU A 235 7.96 6.56 13.86
CA GLU A 235 7.13 7.69 14.28
C GLU A 235 5.65 7.45 13.93
N MET A 236 5.38 7.00 12.70
CA MET A 236 4.07 6.62 12.20
C MET A 236 3.44 5.46 13.00
N ALA A 237 4.26 4.46 13.35
CA ALA A 237 3.82 3.34 14.17
C ALA A 237 3.45 3.76 15.60
N LYS A 238 4.21 4.67 16.20
CA LYS A 238 3.90 5.23 17.54
C LYS A 238 2.64 6.09 17.54
N LEU A 239 2.39 6.80 16.45
CA LEU A 239 1.17 7.58 16.26
C LEU A 239 -0.07 6.68 16.08
N GLY A 240 0.13 5.40 15.78
CA GLY A 240 -0.94 4.44 15.53
C GLY A 240 -1.57 4.60 14.14
N VAL A 241 -0.80 5.09 13.17
CA VAL A 241 -1.23 5.14 11.75
C VAL A 241 -1.04 3.78 11.11
N TYR A 242 0.18 3.21 11.23
CA TYR A 242 0.46 1.85 10.74
C TYR A 242 1.55 1.19 11.58
N ASN A 243 1.31 -0.04 12.02
CA ASN A 243 2.26 -0.84 12.80
C ASN A 243 1.95 -2.33 12.64
N VAL A 244 2.75 -3.21 13.27
CA VAL A 244 2.59 -4.66 13.15
C VAL A 244 1.23 -5.15 13.61
N ARG A 245 0.65 -4.58 14.69
CA ARG A 245 -0.70 -4.94 15.16
C ARG A 245 -1.75 -4.59 14.10
N ILE A 246 -1.68 -3.38 13.56
CA ILE A 246 -2.59 -2.93 12.51
C ILE A 246 -2.43 -3.79 11.26
N HIS A 247 -1.20 -4.13 10.86
CA HIS A 247 -0.94 -5.02 9.73
C HIS A 247 -1.57 -6.40 9.95
N LEU A 248 -1.37 -7.01 11.11
CA LEU A 248 -1.98 -8.29 11.44
C LEU A 248 -3.52 -8.24 11.40
N GLU A 249 -4.11 -7.29 12.12
CA GLU A 249 -5.56 -7.26 12.35
C GLU A 249 -6.36 -6.71 11.17
N ASN A 250 -5.77 -5.82 10.36
CA ASN A 250 -6.48 -5.13 9.28
C ASN A 250 -6.02 -5.56 7.87
N VAL A 251 -4.92 -6.31 7.73
CA VAL A 251 -4.43 -6.79 6.44
C VAL A 251 -4.36 -8.31 6.42
N VAL A 252 -3.43 -8.92 7.16
CA VAL A 252 -3.15 -10.36 7.07
C VAL A 252 -4.36 -11.20 7.47
N SER A 253 -4.88 -11.01 8.69
CA SER A 253 -6.01 -11.82 9.18
C SER A 253 -7.30 -11.65 8.36
N PRO A 254 -7.69 -10.44 7.91
CA PRO A 254 -8.82 -10.28 7.01
C PRO A 254 -8.64 -10.96 5.65
N LEU A 255 -7.45 -10.90 5.05
CA LEU A 255 -7.16 -11.56 3.78
C LEU A 255 -7.24 -13.08 3.90
N LEU A 256 -6.55 -13.68 4.89
CA LEU A 256 -6.57 -15.12 5.10
C LEU A 256 -7.98 -15.64 5.40
N ARG A 257 -8.77 -14.88 6.15
CA ARG A 257 -10.17 -15.19 6.41
C ARG A 257 -11.05 -15.08 5.17
N TYR A 258 -10.84 -14.05 4.36
CA TYR A 258 -11.60 -13.85 3.12
C TYR A 258 -11.39 -15.01 2.16
N TRP A 259 -10.15 -15.43 1.97
CA TRP A 259 -9.81 -16.59 1.11
C TRP A 259 -10.00 -17.94 1.81
N LYS A 260 -10.48 -17.94 3.07
CA LYS A 260 -10.73 -19.16 3.85
C LYS A 260 -9.52 -20.11 3.88
N VAL A 261 -8.32 -19.51 4.01
CA VAL A 261 -7.06 -20.25 3.91
C VAL A 261 -6.99 -21.42 4.87
N ASP A 262 -7.50 -21.26 6.10
CA ASP A 262 -7.54 -22.29 7.16
C ASP A 262 -8.39 -23.51 6.81
N SER A 263 -9.35 -23.37 5.91
CA SER A 263 -10.32 -24.42 5.55
C SER A 263 -10.16 -24.97 4.13
N LEU A 264 -9.15 -24.55 3.38
CA LEU A 264 -8.84 -25.09 2.06
C LEU A 264 -8.45 -26.58 2.17
N THR A 265 -9.04 -27.40 1.33
CA THR A 265 -8.85 -28.86 1.31
C THR A 265 -8.40 -29.33 -0.07
N GLY A 266 -7.98 -30.61 -0.19
CA GLY A 266 -7.52 -31.16 -1.47
C GLY A 266 -6.12 -30.69 -1.89
N LEU A 267 -5.38 -30.06 -0.97
CA LEU A 267 -4.03 -29.54 -1.21
C LEU A 267 -3.02 -30.69 -1.31
N THR A 268 -2.00 -30.48 -2.14
CA THR A 268 -0.81 -31.33 -2.12
C THR A 268 0.03 -31.03 -0.86
N SER A 269 1.12 -31.78 -0.69
CA SER A 269 2.06 -31.52 0.43
C SER A 269 2.70 -30.11 0.37
N VAL A 270 2.78 -29.51 -0.80
CA VAL A 270 3.31 -28.13 -1.01
C VAL A 270 2.31 -27.12 -0.51
N GLY A 271 1.06 -27.20 -0.99
CA GLY A 271 0.00 -26.29 -0.57
C GLY A 271 -0.32 -26.41 0.93
N ALA A 272 -0.36 -27.63 1.48
CA ALA A 272 -0.58 -27.86 2.90
C ALA A 272 0.51 -27.21 3.79
N LYS A 273 1.79 -27.29 3.37
CA LYS A 273 2.89 -26.60 4.07
C LYS A 273 2.79 -25.08 3.94
N ALA A 274 2.35 -24.58 2.79
CA ALA A 274 2.15 -23.15 2.60
C ALA A 274 1.00 -22.62 3.49
N GLN A 275 -0.11 -23.36 3.57
CA GLN A 275 -1.22 -23.10 4.47
C GLN A 275 -0.75 -23.05 5.94
N GLU A 276 0.02 -24.04 6.41
CA GLU A 276 0.60 -24.05 7.76
C GLU A 276 1.48 -22.82 8.03
N ARG A 277 2.34 -22.45 7.09
CA ARG A 277 3.19 -21.24 7.21
C ARG A 277 2.36 -19.97 7.34
N LEU A 278 1.25 -19.85 6.59
CA LEU A 278 0.36 -18.69 6.69
C LEU A 278 -0.37 -18.61 8.03
N MET A 279 -0.76 -19.77 8.59
CA MET A 279 -1.37 -19.80 9.92
C MET A 279 -0.35 -19.44 11.01
N THR A 280 0.88 -20.00 10.93
CA THR A 280 1.99 -19.67 11.85
C THR A 280 2.37 -18.18 11.77
N LEU A 281 2.31 -17.57 10.60
CA LEU A 281 2.59 -16.14 10.40
C LEU A 281 1.71 -15.26 11.28
N GLN A 282 0.44 -15.62 11.51
CA GLN A 282 -0.44 -14.84 12.40
C GLN A 282 0.06 -14.85 13.85
N ASP A 283 0.54 -15.98 14.32
CA ASP A 283 1.11 -16.13 15.67
C ASP A 283 2.41 -15.36 15.83
N ASP A 284 3.26 -15.40 14.79
CA ASP A 284 4.51 -14.66 14.75
C ASP A 284 4.27 -13.14 14.76
N LEU A 285 3.33 -12.66 13.96
CA LEU A 285 2.95 -11.24 13.93
C LEU A 285 2.29 -10.81 15.26
N THR A 286 1.50 -11.66 15.88
CA THR A 286 0.95 -11.41 17.23
C THR A 286 2.07 -11.19 18.23
N THR A 287 3.03 -12.10 18.27
CA THR A 287 4.22 -12.01 19.15
C THR A 287 5.03 -10.73 18.89
N GLN A 288 5.22 -10.37 17.62
CA GLN A 288 5.93 -9.14 17.25
C GLN A 288 5.17 -7.88 17.68
N ALA A 289 3.85 -7.86 17.52
CA ALA A 289 3.00 -6.75 17.94
C ALA A 289 3.05 -6.55 19.46
N GLU A 290 2.92 -7.63 20.24
CA GLU A 290 3.01 -7.59 21.71
C GLU A 290 4.38 -7.05 22.17
N LYS A 291 5.48 -7.49 21.56
CA LYS A 291 6.82 -6.99 21.85
C LYS A 291 6.97 -5.50 21.54
N PHE A 292 6.38 -5.04 20.45
CA PHE A 292 6.39 -3.63 20.08
C PHE A 292 5.60 -2.79 21.09
N GLU A 293 4.39 -3.21 21.46
CA GLU A 293 3.51 -2.55 22.43
C GLU A 293 4.15 -2.48 23.82
N ALA A 294 4.74 -3.57 24.29
CA ALA A 294 5.46 -3.60 25.56
C ALA A 294 6.64 -2.62 25.59
N ARG A 295 7.40 -2.48 24.49
CA ARG A 295 8.48 -1.49 24.38
C ARG A 295 7.97 -0.05 24.43
N LEU A 296 6.80 0.22 23.84
CA LEU A 296 6.16 1.54 23.91
C LEU A 296 5.70 1.88 25.33
N ALA A 297 5.06 0.93 26.02
CA ALA A 297 4.62 1.08 27.39
C ALA A 297 5.80 1.30 28.35
N GLY A 298 6.86 0.50 28.25
CA GLY A 298 8.05 0.65 29.08
C GLY A 298 8.83 1.96 28.89
N LYS A 299 8.71 2.61 27.70
CA LYS A 299 9.27 3.95 27.48
C LYS A 299 8.42 5.04 28.13
N LYS A 300 7.10 4.92 28.14
CA LYS A 300 6.22 5.87 28.82
C LYS A 300 6.46 5.91 30.33
N VAL A 301 6.70 4.74 30.96
CA VAL A 301 6.99 4.63 32.40
C VAL A 301 8.34 5.26 32.78
N ARG A 302 9.34 5.29 31.87
CA ARG A 302 10.67 5.89 32.13
C ARG A 302 10.72 7.40 31.91
N LEU A 303 9.70 7.99 31.31
CA LEU A 303 9.60 9.42 31.01
C LEU A 303 8.57 10.15 31.90
N ALA A 304 7.82 9.42 32.71
CA ALA A 304 6.93 9.92 33.75
C ALA A 304 7.58 9.84 35.13
#